data_d1af6b04354d335f3a00408e69754a9d
#
_entry.id   d1af6b04354d335f3a00408e69754a9d
#
_cell.length_a   1.000
_cell.length_b   1.000
_cell.length_c   1.000
_cell.angle_alpha   90.00
_cell.angle_beta   90.00
_cell.angle_gamma   90.00
#
_symmetry.space_group_name_H-M   'P 1'
#
loop_
_entity.id
_entity.type
_entity.pdbx_description
1 polymer ?
#
loop_
_entity_poly.entity_id
_entity_poly.type
_entity_poly.pdbx_seq_one_letter_code
_entity_poly.pdbx_strand_id
1 'polypeptide(L)'
;MLDREIVFIADRVKNHDNATIYSYDLEKLADEYFEQMRSSLNSCASTVTYYSSPNAFLDHISEHKESLVFSLWSGESLKNRRALIPSICEAYGIPYVGADPYIHTICADKHLCKMLCKRCDISFANDVIISSAYDFPLLKKFKYPAVVKPNFEGGSIGIFNSNLVNNYNDATLACQTLLSNFSQLIVEEYIPGEEINV
;
A
#
# COMPACT_ATOMS: atom_id res chain seq x y z
N MET A 1 15.91 -2.38 -26.49
CA MET A 1 16.65 -2.67 -25.25
C MET A 1 17.14 -1.35 -24.70
N LEU A 2 16.93 -1.07 -23.41
CA LEU A 2 17.40 0.17 -22.81
C LEU A 2 18.93 0.15 -22.74
N ASP A 3 19.54 1.27 -23.14
CA ASP A 3 21.00 1.50 -23.02
C ASP A 3 21.36 2.00 -21.60
N ARG A 4 20.75 1.36 -20.60
CA ARG A 4 20.85 1.74 -19.20
C ARG A 4 20.57 0.52 -18.32
N GLU A 5 21.31 0.38 -17.24
CA GLU A 5 21.03 -0.64 -16.22
C GLU A 5 19.67 -0.39 -15.57
N ILE A 6 18.94 -1.48 -15.24
CA ILE A 6 17.79 -1.44 -14.37
C ILE A 6 18.20 -1.96 -12.99
N VAL A 7 17.93 -1.18 -11.95
CA VAL A 7 17.99 -1.62 -10.56
C VAL A 7 16.60 -2.04 -10.12
N PHE A 8 16.39 -3.32 -9.90
CA PHE A 8 15.13 -3.88 -9.44
C PHE A 8 15.16 -4.04 -7.93
N ILE A 9 14.22 -3.41 -7.21
CA ILE A 9 14.11 -3.48 -5.75
C ILE A 9 12.76 -4.08 -5.39
N ALA A 10 12.75 -5.22 -4.70
CA ALA A 10 11.53 -5.91 -4.30
C ALA A 10 11.77 -6.79 -3.08
N ASP A 11 10.82 -6.83 -2.18
CA ASP A 11 10.70 -7.88 -1.17
C ASP A 11 9.86 -9.03 -1.72
N ARG A 12 10.17 -10.25 -1.28
CA ARG A 12 9.51 -11.44 -1.80
C ARG A 12 9.24 -12.48 -0.72
N VAL A 13 8.29 -13.34 -1.01
CA VAL A 13 7.95 -14.52 -0.23
C VAL A 13 7.91 -15.74 -1.16
N LYS A 14 8.14 -16.93 -0.60
CA LYS A 14 8.06 -18.17 -1.38
C LYS A 14 6.69 -18.31 -2.05
N ASN A 15 5.62 -18.13 -1.26
CA ASN A 15 4.23 -18.07 -1.66
C ASN A 15 3.42 -17.39 -0.54
N HIS A 16 2.12 -17.24 -0.73
CA HIS A 16 1.23 -16.63 0.26
C HIS A 16 0.47 -17.64 1.13
N ASP A 17 0.80 -18.94 1.06
CA ASP A 17 0.03 -20.02 1.71
C ASP A 17 -0.05 -19.88 3.24
N ASN A 18 0.98 -19.29 3.86
CA ASN A 18 1.07 -19.05 5.30
C ASN A 18 0.76 -17.61 5.70
N ALA A 19 0.45 -16.75 4.75
CA ALA A 19 0.12 -15.37 5.04
C ALA A 19 -1.24 -15.29 5.74
N THR A 20 -1.27 -14.70 6.93
CA THR A 20 -2.54 -14.32 7.56
C THR A 20 -3.01 -13.00 6.95
N ILE A 21 -4.29 -12.70 7.11
CA ILE A 21 -4.86 -11.43 6.63
C ILE A 21 -4.30 -10.18 7.33
N TYR A 22 -3.48 -10.35 8.37
CA TYR A 22 -2.72 -9.26 9.03
C TYR A 22 -1.28 -9.20 8.55
N SER A 23 -0.86 -10.15 7.69
CA SER A 23 0.52 -10.25 7.24
C SER A 23 0.82 -9.29 6.10
N TYR A 24 1.90 -8.52 6.23
CA TYR A 24 2.47 -7.75 5.12
C TYR A 24 2.99 -8.64 3.98
N ASP A 25 3.12 -9.94 4.21
CA ASP A 25 3.49 -10.89 3.16
C ASP A 25 2.46 -10.91 2.01
N LEU A 26 1.20 -10.53 2.27
CA LEU A 26 0.18 -10.40 1.23
C LEU A 26 0.52 -9.35 0.15
N GLU A 27 1.37 -8.39 0.47
CA GLU A 27 1.82 -7.35 -0.49
C GLU A 27 3.17 -7.66 -1.12
N LYS A 28 3.95 -8.63 -0.59
CA LYS A 28 5.22 -9.06 -1.16
C LYS A 28 5.02 -9.89 -2.42
N LEU A 29 5.99 -9.87 -3.31
CA LEU A 29 5.94 -10.71 -4.51
C LEU A 29 6.13 -12.19 -4.14
N ALA A 30 5.24 -13.06 -4.58
CA ALA A 30 5.51 -14.50 -4.59
C ALA A 30 6.67 -14.80 -5.54
N ASP A 31 7.47 -15.82 -5.22
CA ASP A 31 8.67 -16.17 -6.00
C ASP A 31 8.38 -16.35 -7.50
N GLU A 32 7.22 -16.92 -7.86
CA GLU A 32 6.82 -17.09 -9.26
C GLU A 32 6.69 -15.73 -9.98
N TYR A 33 5.98 -14.77 -9.38
CA TYR A 33 5.79 -13.44 -9.97
C TYR A 33 7.09 -12.64 -9.98
N PHE A 34 7.92 -12.81 -8.95
CA PHE A 34 9.24 -12.20 -8.89
C PHE A 34 10.10 -12.65 -10.09
N GLU A 35 10.16 -13.96 -10.37
CA GLU A 35 10.96 -14.49 -11.47
C GLU A 35 10.39 -14.09 -12.85
N GLN A 36 9.07 -14.01 -13.00
CA GLN A 36 8.43 -13.47 -14.21
C GLN A 36 8.81 -12.01 -14.44
N MET A 37 8.75 -11.18 -13.38
CA MET A 37 9.14 -9.77 -13.46
C MET A 37 10.62 -9.62 -13.80
N ARG A 38 11.49 -10.37 -13.13
CA ARG A 38 12.93 -10.36 -13.39
C ARG A 38 13.25 -10.74 -14.82
N SER A 39 12.59 -11.77 -15.35
CA SER A 39 12.73 -12.19 -16.75
C SER A 39 12.30 -11.09 -17.72
N SER A 40 11.18 -10.43 -17.44
CA SER A 40 10.69 -9.32 -18.27
C SER A 40 11.66 -8.13 -18.26
N LEU A 41 12.19 -7.76 -17.11
CA LEU A 41 13.18 -6.68 -16.99
C LEU A 41 14.47 -7.01 -17.74
N ASN A 42 14.95 -8.25 -17.67
CA ASN A 42 16.12 -8.72 -18.41
C ASN A 42 15.90 -8.67 -19.96
N SER A 43 14.66 -8.71 -20.42
CA SER A 43 14.37 -8.49 -21.85
C SER A 43 14.38 -7.01 -22.25
N CYS A 44 14.24 -6.11 -21.27
CA CYS A 44 14.20 -4.66 -21.51
C CYS A 44 15.58 -3.99 -21.45
N ALA A 45 16.52 -4.51 -20.64
CA ALA A 45 17.84 -3.92 -20.43
C ALA A 45 18.95 -4.99 -20.51
N SER A 46 20.18 -4.55 -20.81
CA SER A 46 21.36 -5.43 -20.88
C SER A 46 21.84 -5.88 -19.49
N THR A 47 21.56 -5.10 -18.45
CA THR A 47 21.95 -5.36 -17.07
C THR A 47 20.77 -5.10 -16.14
N VAL A 48 20.50 -6.05 -15.24
CA VAL A 48 19.50 -5.91 -14.18
C VAL A 48 20.12 -6.35 -12.87
N THR A 49 20.27 -5.39 -11.95
CA THR A 49 20.76 -5.64 -10.59
C THR A 49 19.59 -5.70 -9.62
N TYR A 50 19.57 -6.66 -8.71
CA TYR A 50 18.48 -6.87 -7.77
C TYR A 50 18.92 -6.59 -6.32
N TYR A 51 18.04 -5.88 -5.59
CA TYR A 51 18.14 -5.67 -4.15
C TYR A 51 16.84 -6.08 -3.45
N SER A 52 16.98 -6.80 -2.34
CA SER A 52 15.84 -7.27 -1.54
C SER A 52 15.32 -6.24 -0.54
N SER A 53 16.05 -5.16 -0.34
CA SER A 53 15.69 -4.13 0.65
C SER A 53 16.28 -2.76 0.31
N PRO A 54 15.70 -1.67 0.87
CA PRO A 54 16.27 -0.34 0.75
C PRO A 54 17.69 -0.22 1.30
N ASN A 55 18.03 -0.91 2.39
CA ASN A 55 19.36 -0.88 2.98
C ASN A 55 20.40 -1.49 2.03
N ALA A 56 20.09 -2.67 1.45
CA ALA A 56 20.96 -3.30 0.48
C ALA A 56 21.20 -2.40 -0.76
N PHE A 57 20.20 -1.65 -1.20
CA PHE A 57 20.35 -0.68 -2.27
C PHE A 57 21.21 0.52 -1.84
N LEU A 58 21.00 1.06 -0.64
CA LEU A 58 21.77 2.19 -0.11
C LEU A 58 23.27 1.89 0.03
N ASP A 59 23.63 0.66 0.42
CA ASP A 59 25.03 0.24 0.55
C ASP A 59 25.79 0.32 -0.79
N HIS A 60 25.08 0.29 -1.94
CA HIS A 60 25.65 0.33 -3.28
C HIS A 60 25.19 1.54 -4.11
N ILE A 61 24.51 2.51 -3.51
CA ILE A 61 23.82 3.58 -4.23
C ILE A 61 24.73 4.42 -5.14
N SER A 62 26.01 4.55 -4.77
CA SER A 62 27.00 5.29 -5.56
C SER A 62 27.29 4.66 -6.92
N GLU A 63 27.04 3.36 -7.08
CA GLU A 63 27.27 2.58 -8.29
C GLU A 63 26.13 2.78 -9.32
N HIS A 64 24.96 3.31 -8.89
CA HIS A 64 23.72 3.32 -9.64
C HIS A 64 23.24 4.73 -10.08
N LYS A 65 24.13 5.71 -10.12
CA LYS A 65 23.76 7.11 -10.46
C LYS A 65 23.10 7.25 -11.84
N GLU A 66 23.50 6.44 -12.79
CA GLU A 66 22.99 6.47 -14.16
C GLU A 66 21.95 5.35 -14.43
N SER A 67 21.66 4.50 -13.43
CA SER A 67 20.71 3.39 -13.55
C SER A 67 19.27 3.90 -13.52
N LEU A 68 18.33 3.07 -13.98
CA LEU A 68 16.89 3.29 -13.81
C LEU A 68 16.36 2.38 -12.70
N VAL A 69 15.90 2.96 -11.60
CA VAL A 69 15.35 2.19 -10.49
C VAL A 69 13.89 1.81 -10.78
N PHE A 70 13.58 0.53 -10.67
CA PHE A 70 12.23 -0.02 -10.70
C PHE A 70 11.94 -0.74 -9.37
N SER A 71 10.99 -0.24 -8.59
CA SER A 71 10.70 -0.77 -7.27
C SER A 71 9.30 -1.35 -7.17
N LEU A 72 9.23 -2.59 -6.70
CA LEU A 72 8.03 -3.26 -6.20
C LEU A 72 8.18 -3.61 -4.71
N TRP A 73 9.09 -2.93 -4.01
CA TRP A 73 9.27 -3.12 -2.58
C TRP A 73 8.05 -2.59 -1.82
N SER A 74 7.37 -3.47 -1.10
CA SER A 74 6.17 -3.16 -0.33
C SER A 74 6.48 -2.72 1.09
N GLY A 75 7.51 -3.28 1.70
CA GLY A 75 7.93 -2.97 3.07
C GLY A 75 6.94 -3.40 4.14
N GLU A 76 7.26 -3.06 5.39
CA GLU A 76 6.45 -3.41 6.55
C GLU A 76 6.28 -2.21 7.49
N SER A 77 5.17 -2.17 8.22
CA SER A 77 4.91 -1.33 9.41
C SER A 77 5.00 0.19 9.25
N LEU A 78 5.37 0.74 8.11
CA LEU A 78 5.51 2.18 7.90
C LEU A 78 4.40 2.72 7.01
N LYS A 79 3.75 3.81 7.40
CA LYS A 79 2.73 4.50 6.59
C LYS A 79 3.25 4.89 5.21
N ASN A 80 4.51 5.33 5.14
CA ASN A 80 5.13 5.86 3.92
C ASN A 80 6.07 4.85 3.25
N ARG A 81 5.95 3.55 3.55
CA ARG A 81 6.89 2.52 3.07
C ARG A 81 7.08 2.56 1.55
N ARG A 82 6.01 2.74 0.78
CA ARG A 82 6.07 2.81 -0.69
C ARG A 82 6.76 4.07 -1.24
N ALA A 83 6.81 5.14 -0.45
CA ALA A 83 7.49 6.38 -0.81
C ALA A 83 9.01 6.32 -0.54
N LEU A 84 9.51 5.31 0.18
CA LEU A 84 10.90 5.27 0.64
C LEU A 84 11.88 5.19 -0.52
N ILE A 85 11.71 4.23 -1.43
CA ILE A 85 12.63 4.08 -2.57
C ILE A 85 12.62 5.30 -3.48
N PRO A 86 11.47 5.84 -3.92
CA PRO A 86 11.42 7.11 -4.64
C PRO A 86 12.11 8.26 -3.91
N SER A 87 11.94 8.39 -2.59
CA SER A 87 12.60 9.43 -1.79
C SER A 87 14.13 9.29 -1.79
N ILE A 88 14.63 8.07 -1.70
CA ILE A 88 16.07 7.78 -1.82
C ILE A 88 16.55 8.18 -3.21
N CYS A 89 15.85 7.78 -4.26
CA CYS A 89 16.22 8.10 -5.64
C CYS A 89 16.28 9.62 -5.87
N GLU A 90 15.29 10.38 -5.40
CA GLU A 90 15.30 11.83 -5.50
C GLU A 90 16.46 12.47 -4.74
N ALA A 91 16.74 12.01 -3.52
CA ALA A 91 17.84 12.53 -2.70
C ALA A 91 19.21 12.35 -3.36
N TYR A 92 19.38 11.30 -4.18
CA TYR A 92 20.63 11.00 -4.88
C TYR A 92 20.62 11.33 -6.37
N GLY A 93 19.52 11.89 -6.88
CA GLY A 93 19.38 12.26 -8.30
C GLY A 93 19.33 11.06 -9.25
N ILE A 94 18.83 9.90 -8.79
CA ILE A 94 18.73 8.66 -9.56
C ILE A 94 17.36 8.57 -10.21
N PRO A 95 17.27 8.34 -11.54
CA PRO A 95 15.99 8.15 -12.22
C PRO A 95 15.25 6.91 -11.71
N TYR A 96 13.93 6.98 -11.60
CA TYR A 96 13.10 5.85 -11.18
C TYR A 96 11.77 5.79 -11.95
N VAL A 97 11.12 4.64 -11.92
CA VAL A 97 9.82 4.39 -12.53
C VAL A 97 8.74 4.48 -11.45
N GLY A 98 7.64 5.15 -11.77
CA GLY A 98 6.48 5.24 -10.89
C GLY A 98 6.21 6.65 -10.41
N ALA A 99 5.32 6.76 -9.42
CA ALA A 99 4.95 8.02 -8.82
C ALA A 99 6.05 8.57 -7.91
N ASP A 100 6.06 9.88 -7.71
CA ASP A 100 6.94 10.54 -6.75
C ASP A 100 6.56 10.18 -5.29
N PRO A 101 7.44 10.48 -4.32
CA PRO A 101 7.19 10.16 -2.91
C PRO A 101 5.93 10.81 -2.34
N TYR A 102 5.58 12.01 -2.81
CA TYR A 102 4.41 12.74 -2.36
C TYR A 102 3.12 12.03 -2.78
N ILE A 103 3.05 11.62 -4.03
CA ILE A 103 1.89 10.88 -4.57
C ILE A 103 1.76 9.51 -3.89
N HIS A 104 2.89 8.79 -3.68
CA HIS A 104 2.86 7.53 -2.92
C HIS A 104 2.30 7.71 -1.50
N THR A 105 2.70 8.78 -0.81
CA THR A 105 2.23 9.08 0.55
C THR A 105 0.74 9.40 0.57
N ILE A 106 0.25 10.19 -0.39
CA ILE A 106 -1.18 10.52 -0.50
C ILE A 106 -2.00 9.28 -0.81
N CYS A 107 -1.59 8.48 -1.80
CA CYS A 107 -2.33 7.29 -2.21
C CYS A 107 -2.33 6.19 -1.15
N ALA A 108 -1.33 6.15 -0.26
CA ALA A 108 -1.31 5.23 0.87
C ALA A 108 -2.33 5.57 1.96
N ASP A 109 -2.74 6.83 2.09
CA ASP A 109 -3.74 7.30 3.04
C ASP A 109 -5.11 7.45 2.36
N LYS A 110 -5.99 6.44 2.56
CA LYS A 110 -7.31 6.40 1.90
C LYS A 110 -8.17 7.64 2.20
N HIS A 111 -8.14 8.11 3.45
CA HIS A 111 -8.90 9.29 3.86
C HIS A 111 -8.34 10.57 3.21
N LEU A 112 -7.02 10.76 3.26
CA LEU A 112 -6.37 11.92 2.64
C LEU A 112 -6.61 11.95 1.12
N CYS A 113 -6.48 10.80 0.45
CA CYS A 113 -6.76 10.67 -0.98
C CYS A 113 -8.19 11.10 -1.31
N LYS A 114 -9.19 10.65 -0.53
CA LYS A 114 -10.59 11.08 -0.70
C LYS A 114 -10.79 12.58 -0.50
N MET A 115 -10.15 13.15 0.52
CA MET A 115 -10.23 14.60 0.76
C MET A 115 -9.71 15.40 -0.45
N LEU A 116 -8.68 14.91 -1.12
CA LEU A 116 -8.16 15.53 -2.34
C LEU A 116 -9.11 15.31 -3.54
N CYS A 117 -9.63 14.11 -3.71
CA CYS A 117 -10.63 13.77 -4.74
C CYS A 117 -11.88 14.66 -4.66
N LYS A 118 -12.28 15.05 -3.44
CA LYS A 118 -13.41 15.97 -3.23
C LYS A 118 -13.23 17.31 -3.94
N ARG A 119 -12.00 17.80 -4.06
CA ARG A 119 -11.69 19.05 -4.77
C ARG A 119 -11.79 18.92 -6.29
N CYS A 120 -11.83 17.69 -6.80
CA CYS A 120 -11.94 17.37 -8.22
C CYS A 120 -13.36 16.94 -8.61
N ASP A 121 -14.36 17.16 -7.75
CA ASP A 121 -15.77 16.75 -7.94
C ASP A 121 -15.93 15.25 -8.19
N ILE A 122 -15.02 14.43 -7.67
CA ILE A 122 -15.10 12.98 -7.74
C ILE A 122 -15.92 12.47 -6.56
N SER A 123 -16.97 11.72 -6.85
CA SER A 123 -17.83 11.11 -5.82
C SER A 123 -17.12 9.94 -5.14
N PHE A 124 -17.28 9.83 -3.82
CA PHE A 124 -16.76 8.73 -3.02
C PHE A 124 -17.67 8.46 -1.81
N ALA A 125 -17.52 7.29 -1.19
CA ALA A 125 -18.24 6.93 0.02
C ALA A 125 -17.88 7.89 1.18
N ASN A 126 -18.87 8.35 1.95
CA ASN A 126 -18.59 9.09 3.18
C ASN A 126 -17.81 8.21 4.13
N ASP A 127 -16.91 8.81 4.91
CA ASP A 127 -16.05 8.09 5.81
C ASP A 127 -15.80 8.84 7.12
N VAL A 128 -15.31 8.09 8.10
CA VAL A 128 -14.82 8.61 9.38
C VAL A 128 -13.57 7.86 9.78
N ILE A 129 -12.61 8.58 10.34
CA ILE A 129 -11.37 8.03 10.88
C ILE A 129 -11.55 7.62 12.33
N ILE A 130 -11.05 6.42 12.66
CA ILE A 130 -11.01 5.86 14.00
C ILE A 130 -9.57 5.50 14.33
N SER A 131 -8.98 6.20 15.29
CA SER A 131 -7.62 5.96 15.77
C SER A 131 -7.58 5.39 17.19
N SER A 132 -8.69 5.48 17.90
CA SER A 132 -8.80 5.01 19.28
C SER A 132 -10.27 4.84 19.71
N ALA A 133 -10.49 4.27 20.89
CA ALA A 133 -11.84 4.16 21.46
C ALA A 133 -12.51 5.53 21.73
N TYR A 134 -11.74 6.60 21.85
CA TYR A 134 -12.30 7.95 21.99
C TYR A 134 -13.07 8.42 20.76
N ASP A 135 -12.82 7.82 19.59
CA ASP A 135 -13.47 8.18 18.33
C ASP A 135 -14.79 7.42 18.11
N PHE A 136 -15.08 6.37 18.89
CA PHE A 136 -16.29 5.56 18.74
C PHE A 136 -17.61 6.35 18.78
N PRO A 137 -17.76 7.42 19.56
CA PRO A 137 -18.97 8.23 19.49
C PRO A 137 -19.33 8.77 18.10
N LEU A 138 -18.35 8.92 17.20
CA LEU A 138 -18.57 9.34 15.81
C LEU A 138 -19.42 8.31 15.03
N LEU A 139 -19.26 7.02 15.36
CA LEU A 139 -19.97 5.91 14.73
C LEU A 139 -21.47 5.90 15.05
N LYS A 140 -21.93 6.56 16.13
CA LYS A 140 -23.36 6.63 16.51
C LYS A 140 -24.23 7.34 15.46
N LYS A 141 -23.62 8.28 14.73
CA LYS A 141 -24.32 9.08 13.70
C LYS A 141 -23.95 8.64 12.29
N PHE A 142 -23.12 7.59 12.16
CA PHE A 142 -22.68 7.11 10.87
C PHE A 142 -23.78 6.31 10.18
N LYS A 143 -23.81 6.36 8.86
CA LYS A 143 -24.81 5.64 8.05
C LYS A 143 -24.35 4.20 7.81
N TYR A 144 -25.27 3.27 8.02
CA TYR A 144 -25.03 1.84 7.81
C TYR A 144 -25.87 1.30 6.64
N PRO A 145 -25.43 0.18 5.97
CA PRO A 145 -24.23 -0.60 6.25
C PRO A 145 -22.95 0.16 5.94
N ALA A 146 -21.86 -0.23 6.60
CA ALA A 146 -20.54 0.38 6.46
C ALA A 146 -19.43 -0.69 6.44
N VAL A 147 -18.26 -0.33 5.91
CA VAL A 147 -17.08 -1.18 5.90
C VAL A 147 -16.01 -0.58 6.80
N VAL A 148 -15.46 -1.40 7.70
CA VAL A 148 -14.33 -1.02 8.57
C VAL A 148 -13.05 -1.61 7.99
N LYS A 149 -12.03 -0.78 7.73
CA LYS A 149 -10.76 -1.24 7.14
C LYS A 149 -9.57 -0.41 7.61
N PRO A 150 -8.33 -0.96 7.57
CA PRO A 150 -7.13 -0.15 7.84
C PRO A 150 -6.99 1.00 6.84
N ASN A 151 -6.63 2.19 7.34
CA ASN A 151 -6.49 3.38 6.49
C ASN A 151 -5.28 3.31 5.55
N PHE A 152 -4.17 2.71 5.99
CA PHE A 152 -2.88 2.77 5.28
C PHE A 152 -2.50 1.48 4.55
N GLU A 153 -3.30 0.42 4.67
CA GLU A 153 -2.96 -0.89 4.10
C GLU A 153 -3.59 -1.11 2.72
N GLY A 154 -2.88 -1.87 1.87
CA GLY A 154 -3.36 -2.38 0.59
C GLY A 154 -3.58 -3.90 0.64
N GLY A 155 -3.68 -4.57 -0.53
CA GLY A 155 -3.69 -6.03 -0.63
C GLY A 155 -4.76 -6.75 0.19
N SER A 156 -5.85 -6.09 0.52
CA SER A 156 -6.92 -6.60 1.41
C SER A 156 -6.45 -6.95 2.84
N ILE A 157 -5.29 -6.43 3.27
CA ILE A 157 -4.80 -6.63 4.64
C ILE A 157 -5.83 -6.08 5.65
N GLY A 158 -6.22 -6.92 6.62
CA GLY A 158 -7.19 -6.58 7.65
C GLY A 158 -8.64 -6.53 7.18
N ILE A 159 -8.98 -7.07 6.00
CA ILE A 159 -10.36 -7.11 5.48
C ILE A 159 -10.94 -8.50 5.61
N PHE A 160 -12.10 -8.59 6.25
CA PHE A 160 -12.90 -9.82 6.46
C PHE A 160 -14.36 -9.57 6.10
N ASN A 161 -15.13 -10.63 5.98
CA ASN A 161 -16.59 -10.52 5.84
C ASN A 161 -17.24 -9.80 7.04
N SER A 162 -16.68 -9.96 8.24
CA SER A 162 -17.15 -9.28 9.46
C SER A 162 -16.85 -7.79 9.50
N ASN A 163 -16.10 -7.25 8.54
CA ASN A 163 -15.83 -5.82 8.43
C ASN A 163 -17.00 -5.07 7.75
N LEU A 164 -17.92 -5.78 7.09
CA LEU A 164 -19.20 -5.20 6.67
C LEU A 164 -20.13 -5.19 7.89
N VAL A 165 -20.39 -4.01 8.42
CA VAL A 165 -21.11 -3.79 9.67
C VAL A 165 -22.45 -3.10 9.43
N ASN A 166 -23.48 -3.50 10.19
CA ASN A 166 -24.85 -3.05 9.96
C ASN A 166 -25.37 -2.06 11.01
N ASN A 167 -24.62 -1.86 12.08
CA ASN A 167 -25.01 -0.98 13.18
C ASN A 167 -23.79 -0.54 14.00
N TYR A 168 -24.02 0.36 14.96
CA TYR A 168 -23.01 0.91 15.85
C TYR A 168 -22.24 -0.16 16.64
N ASN A 169 -22.94 -1.18 17.16
CA ASN A 169 -22.29 -2.20 18.01
C ASN A 169 -21.34 -3.07 17.19
N ASP A 170 -21.76 -3.50 15.99
CA ASP A 170 -20.93 -4.27 15.07
C ASP A 170 -19.71 -3.46 14.66
N ALA A 171 -19.91 -2.18 14.33
CA ALA A 171 -18.82 -1.27 13.94
C ALA A 171 -17.79 -1.07 15.08
N THR A 172 -18.28 -0.89 16.30
CA THR A 172 -17.41 -0.74 17.49
C THR A 172 -16.59 -2.00 17.72
N LEU A 173 -17.19 -3.19 17.62
CA LEU A 173 -16.50 -4.47 17.80
C LEU A 173 -15.43 -4.68 16.70
N ALA A 174 -15.78 -4.42 15.45
CA ALA A 174 -14.83 -4.50 14.33
C ALA A 174 -13.66 -3.53 14.51
N CYS A 175 -13.93 -2.28 14.92
CA CYS A 175 -12.90 -1.30 15.20
C CYS A 175 -11.99 -1.75 16.37
N GLN A 176 -12.54 -2.28 17.46
CA GLN A 176 -11.74 -2.79 18.59
C GLN A 176 -10.79 -3.91 18.14
N THR A 177 -11.30 -4.84 17.34
CA THR A 177 -10.50 -5.95 16.82
C THR A 177 -9.35 -5.46 15.94
N LEU A 178 -9.63 -4.54 15.01
CA LEU A 178 -8.61 -4.04 14.07
C LEU A 178 -7.61 -3.09 14.71
N LEU A 179 -8.00 -2.26 15.69
CA LEU A 179 -7.09 -1.35 16.39
C LEU A 179 -6.01 -2.07 17.21
N SER A 180 -6.15 -3.37 17.47
CA SER A 180 -5.08 -4.16 18.09
C SER A 180 -3.88 -4.40 17.14
N ASN A 181 -4.11 -4.28 15.82
CA ASN A 181 -3.08 -4.52 14.80
C ASN A 181 -2.75 -3.29 13.97
N PHE A 182 -3.66 -2.33 13.87
CA PHE A 182 -3.52 -1.15 12.99
C PHE A 182 -3.69 0.14 13.79
N SER A 183 -2.87 1.12 13.51
CA SER A 183 -2.85 2.41 14.23
C SER A 183 -4.03 3.31 13.88
N GLN A 184 -4.67 3.10 12.73
CA GLN A 184 -5.77 3.93 12.26
C GLN A 184 -6.66 3.14 11.29
N LEU A 185 -7.95 3.31 11.47
CA LEU A 185 -8.99 2.72 10.62
C LEU A 185 -9.78 3.81 9.91
N ILE A 186 -10.33 3.44 8.76
CA ILE A 186 -11.36 4.21 8.07
C ILE A 186 -12.65 3.38 8.09
N VAL A 187 -13.75 4.00 8.45
CA VAL A 187 -15.11 3.43 8.37
C VAL A 187 -15.83 4.14 7.25
N GLU A 188 -16.23 3.42 6.23
CA GLU A 188 -16.82 3.95 5.00
C GLU A 188 -18.24 3.45 4.81
N GLU A 189 -19.14 4.31 4.29
CA GLU A 189 -20.44 3.83 3.81
C GLU A 189 -20.26 2.70 2.79
N TYR A 190 -21.00 1.62 2.95
CA TYR A 190 -21.04 0.57 1.95
C TYR A 190 -21.88 1.01 0.75
N ILE A 191 -21.29 1.01 -0.42
CA ILE A 191 -21.95 1.28 -1.68
C ILE A 191 -22.24 -0.06 -2.37
N PRO A 192 -23.48 -0.50 -2.49
CA PRO A 192 -23.81 -1.72 -3.19
C PRO A 192 -23.58 -1.56 -4.70
N GLY A 193 -23.04 -2.59 -5.35
CA GLY A 193 -22.79 -2.58 -6.78
C GLY A 193 -21.72 -3.57 -7.19
N GLU A 194 -21.38 -3.55 -8.46
CA GLU A 194 -20.25 -4.28 -9.01
C GLU A 194 -18.97 -3.46 -8.79
N GLU A 195 -17.92 -4.11 -8.26
CA GLU A 195 -16.61 -3.48 -8.07
C GLU A 195 -15.81 -3.60 -9.37
N ILE A 196 -15.31 -2.47 -9.86
CA ILE A 196 -14.52 -2.38 -11.09
C ILE A 196 -13.14 -1.83 -10.75
N ASN A 197 -12.10 -2.53 -11.19
CA ASN A 197 -10.73 -2.03 -11.18
C ASN A 197 -10.39 -1.41 -12.55
N VAL A 198 -9.77 -0.24 -12.52
CA VAL A 198 -9.38 0.53 -13.72
C VAL A 198 -7.87 0.64 -13.78
#